data_ce11dce172e5906e2f7fea3664075b10
#
_entry.id   ce11dce172e5906e2f7fea3664075b10
#
_cell.length_a   1.000
_cell.length_b   1.000
_cell.length_c   1.000
_cell.angle_alpha   90.00
_cell.angle_beta   90.00
_cell.angle_gamma   90.00
#
_symmetry.space_group_name_H-M   'P 1'
#
loop_
_entity.id
_entity.type
_entity.pdbx_description
1 polymer ?
#
loop_
_entity_poly.entity_id
_entity_poly.type
_entity_poly.pdbx_seq_one_letter_code
_entity_poly.pdbx_strand_id
1 'polypeptide(L)'
;MYSEQDLRDAVAAGAISDQAADALRNHVSAVRHSPAVDEENFRLVSSFNDIFVTIAAVLLLVAMAGIGSATAPGLGGLLVAGAAWGMAEYFTRQRRMALPSIVLLLAFVGGILGAGIEALSQFEGTITDERIAAVIISGVFLLAAAGAWFHWRRFQVSITVAAGAATVVGVVLALLAAALMPTFEEQGERLLLPLVFVAGLAVFAYAMRWDMSDPTRETRRSDVAFWLHLLAAPMIAHPLFHWLGITEGQTVGAAGAVLVLAVYVLFGLVALAIDRRALLVSALAYVLFALADLFSEYGMVELNVALTALIIGSALLTLSAFWTPIRKGVVAKLPGQVRGMLPISGAIGAAA
;
A
#
# COMPACT_ATOMS: atom_id res chain seq x y z
N MET A 1 0.39 -26.60 -5.95
CA MET A 1 0.75 -26.42 -4.54
C MET A 1 -0.52 -25.98 -3.84
N TYR A 2 -0.99 -26.70 -2.83
CA TYR A 2 -2.26 -26.40 -2.16
C TYR A 2 -2.10 -25.16 -1.28
N SER A 3 -3.12 -24.29 -1.27
CA SER A 3 -3.21 -23.16 -0.35
C SER A 3 -3.87 -23.59 0.96
N GLU A 4 -3.68 -22.81 2.04
CA GLU A 4 -4.42 -23.03 3.30
C GLU A 4 -5.95 -22.94 3.10
N GLN A 5 -6.39 -22.16 2.12
CA GLN A 5 -7.79 -22.06 1.74
C GLN A 5 -8.29 -23.37 1.13
N ASP A 6 -7.49 -23.99 0.23
CA ASP A 6 -7.84 -25.27 -0.39
C ASP A 6 -7.96 -26.39 0.66
N LEU A 7 -7.07 -26.38 1.67
CA LEU A 7 -7.13 -27.35 2.78
C LEU A 7 -8.38 -27.13 3.65
N ARG A 8 -8.73 -25.88 3.97
CA ARG A 8 -9.95 -25.57 4.73
C ARG A 8 -11.21 -25.90 3.95
N ASP A 9 -11.22 -25.58 2.66
CA ASP A 9 -12.35 -25.91 1.79
C ASP A 9 -12.52 -27.44 1.65
N ALA A 10 -11.41 -28.20 1.61
CA ALA A 10 -11.42 -29.67 1.57
C ALA A 10 -11.91 -30.27 2.91
N VAL A 11 -11.56 -29.68 4.04
CA VAL A 11 -12.09 -30.07 5.36
C VAL A 11 -13.57 -29.72 5.45
N ALA A 12 -13.96 -28.52 5.05
CA ALA A 12 -15.37 -28.08 5.07
C ALA A 12 -16.25 -28.93 4.15
N ALA A 13 -15.71 -29.44 3.03
CA ALA A 13 -16.36 -30.34 2.11
C ALA A 13 -16.35 -31.82 2.60
N GLY A 14 -15.70 -32.12 3.74
CA GLY A 14 -15.56 -33.48 4.24
C GLY A 14 -14.63 -34.38 3.40
N ALA A 15 -13.86 -33.81 2.48
CA ALA A 15 -12.91 -34.54 1.63
C ALA A 15 -11.69 -35.03 2.41
N ILE A 16 -11.27 -34.30 3.44
CA ILE A 16 -10.22 -34.68 4.40
C ILE A 16 -10.67 -34.31 5.82
N SER A 17 -10.17 -35.03 6.83
CA SER A 17 -10.40 -34.66 8.22
C SER A 17 -9.48 -33.50 8.66
N ASP A 18 -9.88 -32.76 9.72
CA ASP A 18 -9.03 -31.75 10.34
C ASP A 18 -7.67 -32.33 10.72
N GLN A 19 -7.65 -33.52 11.29
CA GLN A 19 -6.44 -34.24 11.66
C GLN A 19 -5.53 -34.53 10.46
N ALA A 20 -6.08 -34.89 9.30
CA ALA A 20 -5.31 -35.12 8.09
C ALA A 20 -4.76 -33.80 7.50
N ALA A 21 -5.51 -32.70 7.59
CA ALA A 21 -5.04 -31.39 7.19
C ALA A 21 -3.88 -30.91 8.07
N ASP A 22 -3.97 -31.09 9.39
CA ASP A 22 -2.90 -30.74 10.34
C ASP A 22 -1.66 -31.61 10.16
N ALA A 23 -1.83 -32.92 9.93
CA ALA A 23 -0.72 -33.83 9.64
C ALA A 23 0.01 -33.41 8.35
N LEU A 24 -0.70 -32.99 7.32
CA LEU A 24 -0.10 -32.51 6.08
C LEU A 24 0.66 -31.19 6.29
N ARG A 25 0.10 -30.25 7.04
CA ARG A 25 0.79 -28.98 7.41
C ARG A 25 2.09 -29.26 8.12
N ASN A 26 2.04 -30.10 9.15
CA ASN A 26 3.22 -30.46 9.96
C ASN A 26 4.29 -31.17 9.12
N HIS A 27 3.88 -32.09 8.25
CA HIS A 27 4.81 -32.78 7.36
C HIS A 27 5.47 -31.81 6.37
N VAL A 28 4.70 -30.94 5.72
CA VAL A 28 5.23 -29.96 4.76
C VAL A 28 6.16 -28.95 5.43
N SER A 29 5.82 -28.47 6.64
CA SER A 29 6.68 -27.55 7.40
C SER A 29 7.98 -28.24 7.85
N ALA A 30 7.93 -29.49 8.30
CA ALA A 30 9.10 -30.28 8.70
C ALA A 30 10.05 -30.54 7.52
N VAL A 31 9.49 -30.89 6.33
CA VAL A 31 10.28 -31.18 5.13
C VAL A 31 10.92 -29.91 4.55
N ARG A 32 10.28 -28.76 4.68
CA ARG A 32 10.77 -27.50 4.09
C ARG A 32 11.72 -26.70 5.01
N HIS A 33 11.90 -27.08 6.26
CA HIS A 33 12.69 -26.35 7.27
C HIS A 33 12.37 -24.86 7.32
N SER A 34 11.16 -24.48 6.87
CA SER A 34 10.69 -23.08 6.90
C SER A 34 9.70 -22.90 8.04
N PRO A 35 9.69 -21.73 8.69
CA PRO A 35 8.65 -21.42 9.66
C PRO A 35 7.28 -21.70 9.06
N ALA A 36 6.37 -22.32 9.80
CA ALA A 36 5.05 -22.71 9.32
C ALA A 36 4.16 -21.53 8.87
N VAL A 37 4.60 -20.31 9.18
CA VAL A 37 3.95 -19.05 8.82
C VAL A 37 5.04 -18.09 8.31
N ASP A 38 5.00 -17.77 7.03
CA ASP A 38 5.65 -16.57 6.52
C ASP A 38 4.80 -15.38 6.97
N GLU A 39 5.42 -14.42 7.64
CA GLU A 39 4.76 -13.31 8.35
C GLU A 39 3.94 -12.41 7.43
N GLU A 40 4.19 -12.48 6.12
CA GLU A 40 3.40 -11.85 5.06
C GLU A 40 2.95 -12.91 4.04
N ASN A 41 1.87 -13.64 4.31
CA ASN A 41 1.32 -14.70 3.45
C ASN A 41 0.73 -14.17 2.13
N PHE A 42 1.06 -12.95 1.74
CA PHE A 42 0.53 -12.31 0.55
C PHE A 42 1.29 -12.77 -0.70
N ARG A 43 0.70 -13.69 -1.46
CA ARG A 43 1.22 -14.11 -2.77
C ARG A 43 0.64 -13.23 -3.88
N LEU A 44 1.42 -12.25 -4.32
CA LEU A 44 1.09 -11.42 -5.49
C LEU A 44 0.95 -12.24 -6.79
N VAL A 45 1.72 -13.29 -6.92
CA VAL A 45 1.79 -14.13 -8.12
C VAL A 45 1.60 -15.59 -7.70
N SER A 46 0.54 -16.22 -8.18
CA SER A 46 0.29 -17.65 -7.95
C SER A 46 0.90 -18.53 -9.05
N SER A 47 1.03 -17.99 -10.26
CA SER A 47 1.61 -18.69 -11.43
C SER A 47 2.13 -17.71 -12.46
N PHE A 48 2.96 -18.19 -13.41
CA PHE A 48 3.40 -17.41 -14.56
C PHE A 48 2.21 -16.88 -15.40
N ASN A 49 1.11 -17.63 -15.43
CA ASN A 49 -0.11 -17.22 -16.11
C ASN A 49 -0.71 -15.93 -15.52
N ASP A 50 -0.56 -15.65 -14.21
CA ASP A 50 -1.02 -14.40 -13.60
C ASP A 50 -0.31 -13.19 -14.20
N ILE A 51 1.00 -13.33 -14.45
CA ILE A 51 1.82 -12.27 -15.06
C ILE A 51 1.35 -12.05 -16.51
N PHE A 52 1.20 -13.13 -17.28
CA PHE A 52 0.78 -13.06 -18.67
C PHE A 52 -0.60 -12.40 -18.83
N VAL A 53 -1.59 -12.83 -18.03
CA VAL A 53 -2.94 -12.26 -18.04
C VAL A 53 -2.91 -10.79 -17.62
N THR A 54 -2.08 -10.44 -16.62
CA THR A 54 -1.95 -9.05 -16.19
C THR A 54 -1.41 -8.16 -17.30
N ILE A 55 -0.36 -8.60 -18.00
CA ILE A 55 0.21 -7.83 -19.14
C ILE A 55 -0.86 -7.65 -20.22
N ALA A 56 -1.57 -8.71 -20.59
CA ALA A 56 -2.63 -8.65 -21.59
C ALA A 56 -3.77 -7.70 -21.17
N ALA A 57 -4.18 -7.76 -19.89
CA ALA A 57 -5.20 -6.87 -19.33
C ALA A 57 -4.74 -5.40 -19.36
N VAL A 58 -3.50 -5.12 -18.97
CA VAL A 58 -2.94 -3.75 -19.02
C VAL A 58 -2.91 -3.22 -20.45
N LEU A 59 -2.45 -4.01 -21.42
CA LEU A 59 -2.43 -3.61 -22.83
C LEU A 59 -3.85 -3.27 -23.34
N LEU A 60 -4.84 -4.11 -22.99
CA LEU A 60 -6.24 -3.84 -23.35
C LEU A 60 -6.76 -2.56 -22.70
N LEU A 61 -6.49 -2.35 -21.42
CA LEU A 61 -6.91 -1.15 -20.68
C LEU A 61 -6.29 0.12 -21.24
N VAL A 62 -4.99 0.08 -21.60
CA VAL A 62 -4.30 1.20 -22.25
C VAL A 62 -4.92 1.50 -23.62
N ALA A 63 -5.24 0.47 -24.41
CA ALA A 63 -5.93 0.64 -25.69
C ALA A 63 -7.32 1.28 -25.49
N MET A 64 -8.11 0.80 -24.50
CA MET A 64 -9.42 1.37 -24.17
C MET A 64 -9.31 2.83 -23.72
N ALA A 65 -8.31 3.17 -22.91
CA ALA A 65 -8.04 4.55 -22.54
C ALA A 65 -7.78 5.42 -23.77
N GLY A 66 -6.84 5.02 -24.64
CA GLY A 66 -6.45 5.79 -25.82
C GLY A 66 -7.60 5.97 -26.81
N ILE A 67 -8.34 4.91 -27.11
CA ILE A 67 -9.50 4.97 -28.03
C ILE A 67 -10.59 5.88 -27.44
N GLY A 68 -10.89 5.73 -26.17
CA GLY A 68 -11.92 6.52 -25.51
C GLY A 68 -11.58 8.01 -25.46
N SER A 69 -10.37 8.37 -24.99
CA SER A 69 -9.92 9.77 -24.90
C SER A 69 -9.79 10.43 -26.27
N ALA A 70 -9.45 9.67 -27.33
CA ALA A 70 -9.45 10.16 -28.70
C ALA A 70 -10.88 10.44 -29.26
N THR A 71 -11.91 9.84 -28.65
CA THR A 71 -13.29 9.94 -29.10
C THR A 71 -14.05 11.05 -28.38
N ALA A 72 -13.98 11.08 -27.06
CA ALA A 72 -14.62 12.09 -26.22
C ALA A 72 -13.95 12.21 -24.85
N PRO A 73 -13.92 13.42 -24.25
CA PRO A 73 -13.38 13.64 -22.92
C PRO A 73 -14.09 12.77 -21.86
N GLY A 74 -13.31 12.13 -21.00
CA GLY A 74 -13.81 11.24 -19.94
C GLY A 74 -14.22 9.84 -20.43
N LEU A 75 -14.40 9.63 -21.74
CA LEU A 75 -14.79 8.32 -22.27
C LEU A 75 -13.68 7.28 -22.09
N GLY A 76 -12.41 7.70 -22.17
CA GLY A 76 -11.26 6.81 -21.93
C GLY A 76 -11.31 6.19 -20.55
N GLY A 77 -11.50 7.00 -19.52
CA GLY A 77 -11.63 6.52 -18.13
C GLY A 77 -12.84 5.62 -17.92
N LEU A 78 -14.00 5.95 -18.53
CA LEU A 78 -15.21 5.13 -18.45
C LEU A 78 -15.02 3.76 -19.11
N LEU A 79 -14.39 3.70 -20.28
CA LEU A 79 -14.08 2.44 -20.97
C LEU A 79 -13.11 1.59 -20.16
N VAL A 80 -12.08 2.20 -19.55
CA VAL A 80 -11.16 1.52 -18.65
C VAL A 80 -11.91 0.93 -17.43
N ALA A 81 -12.75 1.72 -16.79
CA ALA A 81 -13.53 1.27 -15.65
C ALA A 81 -14.47 0.10 -16.02
N GLY A 82 -15.21 0.23 -17.14
CA GLY A 82 -16.11 -0.82 -17.61
C GLY A 82 -15.39 -2.09 -18.01
N ALA A 83 -14.28 -1.98 -18.76
CA ALA A 83 -13.46 -3.14 -19.15
C ALA A 83 -12.82 -3.82 -17.94
N ALA A 84 -12.29 -3.04 -16.99
CA ALA A 84 -11.70 -3.57 -15.75
C ALA A 84 -12.75 -4.33 -14.92
N TRP A 85 -13.95 -3.79 -14.76
CA TRP A 85 -15.05 -4.49 -14.09
C TRP A 85 -15.43 -5.79 -14.80
N GLY A 86 -15.62 -5.75 -16.13
CA GLY A 86 -15.94 -6.93 -16.93
C GLY A 86 -14.88 -8.03 -16.83
N MET A 87 -13.61 -7.66 -16.93
CA MET A 87 -12.49 -8.59 -16.72
C MET A 87 -12.43 -9.13 -15.29
N ALA A 88 -12.77 -8.32 -14.29
CA ALA A 88 -12.81 -8.75 -12.90
C ALA A 88 -13.86 -9.84 -12.64
N GLU A 89 -15.00 -9.83 -13.33
CA GLU A 89 -16.00 -10.90 -13.22
C GLU A 89 -15.42 -12.27 -13.61
N TYR A 90 -14.48 -12.31 -14.55
CA TYR A 90 -13.85 -13.55 -14.96
C TYR A 90 -12.56 -13.85 -14.18
N PHE A 91 -11.57 -12.96 -14.23
CA PHE A 91 -10.24 -13.22 -13.67
C PHE A 91 -10.20 -13.13 -12.14
N THR A 92 -10.98 -12.22 -11.54
CA THR A 92 -11.04 -12.10 -10.09
C THR A 92 -12.04 -13.08 -9.49
N ARG A 93 -13.25 -13.12 -10.00
CA ARG A 93 -14.33 -13.89 -9.36
C ARG A 93 -14.28 -15.38 -9.67
N GLN A 94 -14.08 -15.74 -10.96
CA GLN A 94 -14.10 -17.16 -11.38
C GLN A 94 -12.72 -17.79 -11.26
N ARG A 95 -11.66 -17.11 -11.72
CA ARG A 95 -10.29 -17.63 -11.73
C ARG A 95 -9.50 -17.35 -10.45
N ARG A 96 -9.94 -16.41 -9.62
CA ARG A 96 -9.32 -16.03 -8.33
C ARG A 96 -7.83 -15.69 -8.46
N MET A 97 -7.44 -15.03 -9.56
CA MET A 97 -6.07 -14.64 -9.85
C MET A 97 -5.72 -13.38 -9.06
N ALA A 98 -4.64 -13.41 -8.27
CA ALA A 98 -4.29 -12.32 -7.36
C ALA A 98 -3.81 -11.07 -8.08
N LEU A 99 -2.75 -11.16 -8.90
CA LEU A 99 -2.15 -10.01 -9.56
C LEU A 99 -3.10 -9.33 -10.55
N PRO A 100 -3.82 -10.04 -11.44
CA PRO A 100 -4.86 -9.41 -12.26
C PRO A 100 -5.93 -8.70 -11.44
N SER A 101 -6.37 -9.27 -10.32
CA SER A 101 -7.40 -8.65 -9.47
C SER A 101 -6.97 -7.29 -8.89
N ILE A 102 -5.71 -7.17 -8.50
CA ILE A 102 -5.14 -5.90 -8.01
C ILE A 102 -5.13 -4.85 -9.12
N VAL A 103 -4.59 -5.22 -10.30
CA VAL A 103 -4.48 -4.30 -11.44
C VAL A 103 -5.85 -3.87 -11.94
N LEU A 104 -6.79 -4.80 -12.05
CA LEU A 104 -8.16 -4.51 -12.49
C LEU A 104 -8.90 -3.59 -11.52
N LEU A 105 -8.73 -3.78 -10.21
CA LEU A 105 -9.28 -2.85 -9.22
C LEU A 105 -8.70 -1.44 -9.37
N LEU A 106 -7.35 -1.34 -9.44
CA LEU A 106 -6.69 -0.03 -9.59
C LEU A 106 -7.12 0.67 -10.88
N ALA A 107 -7.25 -0.10 -11.97
CA ALA A 107 -7.74 0.42 -13.24
C ALA A 107 -9.23 0.84 -13.15
N PHE A 108 -10.07 0.10 -12.44
CA PHE A 108 -11.46 0.45 -12.24
C PHE A 108 -11.62 1.77 -11.48
N VAL A 109 -10.97 1.90 -10.31
CA VAL A 109 -11.04 3.11 -9.50
C VAL A 109 -10.34 4.28 -10.20
N GLY A 110 -9.15 4.03 -10.79
CA GLY A 110 -8.40 5.00 -11.57
C GLY A 110 -9.16 5.47 -12.82
N GLY A 111 -9.90 4.58 -13.46
CA GLY A 111 -10.76 4.91 -14.61
C GLY A 111 -11.91 5.86 -14.24
N ILE A 112 -12.54 5.65 -13.06
CA ILE A 112 -13.58 6.56 -12.56
C ILE A 112 -12.98 7.95 -12.28
N LEU A 113 -11.84 7.99 -11.59
CA LEU A 113 -11.14 9.25 -11.30
C LEU A 113 -10.70 9.96 -12.59
N GLY A 114 -10.06 9.23 -13.50
CA GLY A 114 -9.59 9.76 -14.77
C GLY A 114 -10.74 10.33 -15.63
N ALA A 115 -11.86 9.61 -15.70
CA ALA A 115 -13.05 10.07 -16.41
C ALA A 115 -13.59 11.39 -15.83
N GLY A 116 -13.67 11.49 -14.51
CA GLY A 116 -14.16 12.70 -13.85
C GLY A 116 -13.22 13.89 -14.02
N ILE A 117 -11.90 13.67 -13.87
CA ILE A 117 -10.90 14.73 -14.03
C ILE A 117 -10.84 15.21 -15.48
N GLU A 118 -10.83 14.29 -16.45
CA GLU A 118 -10.82 14.64 -17.88
C GLU A 118 -12.12 15.35 -18.31
N ALA A 119 -13.27 14.94 -17.77
CA ALA A 119 -14.51 15.64 -17.99
C ALA A 119 -14.49 17.05 -17.39
N LEU A 120 -13.90 17.23 -16.21
CA LEU A 120 -13.79 18.54 -15.57
C LEU A 120 -12.87 19.49 -16.34
N SER A 121 -11.79 19.00 -16.95
CA SER A 121 -10.85 19.83 -17.72
C SER A 121 -11.52 20.51 -18.93
N GLN A 122 -12.65 19.98 -19.43
CA GLN A 122 -13.42 20.61 -20.50
C GLN A 122 -14.12 21.91 -20.07
N PHE A 123 -14.25 22.12 -18.78
CA PHE A 123 -14.87 23.32 -18.20
C PHE A 123 -13.84 24.31 -17.69
N GLU A 124 -12.52 24.10 -17.97
CA GLU A 124 -11.47 25.07 -17.74
C GLU A 124 -11.83 26.38 -18.46
N GLY A 125 -11.82 27.51 -17.71
CA GLY A 125 -12.29 28.81 -18.20
C GLY A 125 -13.79 29.08 -18.03
N THR A 126 -14.64 28.06 -17.82
CA THR A 126 -16.05 28.24 -17.45
C THR A 126 -16.22 28.21 -15.94
N ILE A 127 -15.52 27.31 -15.26
CA ILE A 127 -15.49 27.24 -13.81
C ILE A 127 -14.28 28.09 -13.35
N THR A 128 -14.53 29.35 -13.06
CA THR A 128 -13.51 30.31 -12.60
C THR A 128 -13.37 30.33 -11.07
N ASP A 129 -14.35 29.77 -10.35
CA ASP A 129 -14.30 29.69 -8.90
C ASP A 129 -13.65 28.35 -8.49
N GLU A 130 -12.46 28.42 -7.93
CA GLU A 130 -11.66 27.27 -7.48
C GLU A 130 -12.35 26.46 -6.35
N ARG A 131 -13.23 27.09 -5.57
CA ARG A 131 -14.06 26.38 -4.58
C ARG A 131 -15.03 25.43 -5.27
N ILE A 132 -15.67 25.91 -6.34
CA ILE A 132 -16.60 25.08 -7.11
C ILE A 132 -15.83 23.92 -7.77
N ALA A 133 -14.66 24.17 -8.33
CA ALA A 133 -13.80 23.13 -8.88
C ALA A 133 -13.43 22.09 -7.82
N ALA A 134 -13.01 22.51 -6.63
CA ALA A 134 -12.66 21.61 -5.54
C ALA A 134 -13.87 20.78 -5.04
N VAL A 135 -15.07 21.37 -4.99
CA VAL A 135 -16.31 20.63 -4.66
C VAL A 135 -16.63 19.60 -5.73
N ILE A 136 -16.48 19.91 -7.01
CA ILE A 136 -16.71 18.95 -8.09
C ILE A 136 -15.68 17.82 -8.02
N ILE A 137 -14.40 18.12 -7.77
CA ILE A 137 -13.34 17.13 -7.57
C ILE A 137 -13.69 16.22 -6.39
N SER A 138 -14.22 16.77 -5.28
CA SER A 138 -14.67 15.95 -4.15
C SER A 138 -15.78 14.98 -4.56
N GLY A 139 -16.69 15.41 -5.43
CA GLY A 139 -17.74 14.56 -6.03
C GLY A 139 -17.16 13.41 -6.86
N VAL A 140 -16.12 13.68 -7.66
CA VAL A 140 -15.41 12.64 -8.43
C VAL A 140 -14.77 11.61 -7.49
N PHE A 141 -14.09 12.05 -6.44
CA PHE A 141 -13.54 11.15 -5.43
C PHE A 141 -14.64 10.35 -4.70
N LEU A 142 -15.78 10.95 -4.41
CA LEU A 142 -16.92 10.29 -3.80
C LEU A 142 -17.49 9.18 -4.70
N LEU A 143 -17.61 9.43 -6.00
CA LEU A 143 -18.01 8.42 -6.99
C LEU A 143 -17.01 7.26 -7.01
N ALA A 144 -15.71 7.56 -6.99
CA ALA A 144 -14.68 6.55 -6.94
C ALA A 144 -14.71 5.74 -5.63
N ALA A 145 -15.00 6.39 -4.49
CA ALA A 145 -15.19 5.73 -3.20
C ALA A 145 -16.41 4.80 -3.22
N ALA A 146 -17.52 5.24 -3.79
CA ALA A 146 -18.71 4.41 -4.01
C ALA A 146 -18.38 3.22 -4.92
N GLY A 147 -17.65 3.45 -6.01
CA GLY A 147 -17.16 2.41 -6.92
C GLY A 147 -16.31 1.37 -6.17
N ALA A 148 -15.34 1.81 -5.36
CA ALA A 148 -14.53 0.93 -4.54
C ALA A 148 -15.38 0.13 -3.54
N TRP A 149 -16.38 0.75 -2.91
CA TRP A 149 -17.30 0.05 -2.01
C TRP A 149 -18.12 -1.04 -2.74
N PHE A 150 -18.67 -0.75 -3.93
CA PHE A 150 -19.38 -1.75 -4.75
C PHE A 150 -18.44 -2.87 -5.19
N HIS A 151 -17.20 -2.54 -5.60
CA HIS A 151 -16.20 -3.53 -5.97
C HIS A 151 -15.84 -4.43 -4.78
N TRP A 152 -15.66 -3.86 -3.58
CA TRP A 152 -15.46 -4.64 -2.36
C TRP A 152 -16.63 -5.59 -2.09
N ARG A 153 -17.86 -5.11 -2.18
CA ARG A 153 -19.06 -5.93 -1.97
C ARG A 153 -19.15 -7.09 -2.97
N ARG A 154 -18.65 -6.88 -4.19
CA ARG A 154 -18.74 -7.86 -5.27
C ARG A 154 -17.60 -8.87 -5.29
N PHE A 155 -16.37 -8.42 -5.15
CA PHE A 155 -15.16 -9.22 -5.43
C PHE A 155 -14.33 -9.51 -4.18
N GLN A 156 -14.47 -8.75 -3.10
CA GLN A 156 -13.76 -8.95 -1.82
C GLN A 156 -12.23 -8.97 -1.97
N VAL A 157 -11.66 -8.15 -2.85
CA VAL A 157 -10.21 -8.03 -3.05
C VAL A 157 -9.63 -7.10 -1.97
N SER A 158 -8.65 -7.55 -1.19
CA SER A 158 -8.17 -6.87 0.02
C SER A 158 -7.69 -5.43 -0.22
N ILE A 159 -6.99 -5.16 -1.33
CA ILE A 159 -6.53 -3.81 -1.70
C ILE A 159 -7.69 -2.82 -1.95
N THR A 160 -8.91 -3.31 -2.22
CA THR A 160 -10.07 -2.44 -2.46
C THR A 160 -10.38 -1.54 -1.26
N VAL A 161 -10.13 -2.03 -0.04
CA VAL A 161 -10.33 -1.23 1.17
C VAL A 161 -9.32 -0.07 1.24
N ALA A 162 -8.08 -0.31 0.85
CA ALA A 162 -7.06 0.74 0.77
C ALA A 162 -7.37 1.75 -0.36
N ALA A 163 -7.79 1.28 -1.54
CA ALA A 163 -8.23 2.17 -2.62
C ALA A 163 -9.44 3.02 -2.20
N GLY A 164 -10.41 2.42 -1.49
CA GLY A 164 -11.54 3.14 -0.90
C GLY A 164 -11.11 4.16 0.15
N ALA A 165 -10.17 3.82 1.02
CA ALA A 165 -9.60 4.75 2.00
C ALA A 165 -8.88 5.92 1.30
N ALA A 166 -8.10 5.67 0.25
CA ALA A 166 -7.42 6.70 -0.53
C ALA A 166 -8.43 7.67 -1.17
N THR A 167 -9.51 7.14 -1.76
CA THR A 167 -10.56 8.00 -2.37
C THR A 167 -11.33 8.80 -1.32
N VAL A 168 -11.63 8.23 -0.15
CA VAL A 168 -12.24 8.97 0.99
C VAL A 168 -11.31 10.08 1.48
N VAL A 169 -10.01 9.83 1.59
CA VAL A 169 -9.03 10.88 1.89
C VAL A 169 -9.08 11.97 0.82
N GLY A 170 -9.15 11.61 -0.46
CA GLY A 170 -9.31 12.56 -1.56
C GLY A 170 -10.57 13.44 -1.41
N VAL A 171 -11.71 12.86 -1.02
CA VAL A 171 -12.94 13.63 -0.70
C VAL A 171 -12.68 14.65 0.39
N VAL A 172 -12.08 14.21 1.51
CA VAL A 172 -11.84 15.09 2.66
C VAL A 172 -10.87 16.22 2.30
N LEU A 173 -9.76 15.90 1.61
CA LEU A 173 -8.78 16.91 1.19
C LEU A 173 -9.37 17.92 0.21
N ALA A 174 -10.17 17.48 -0.76
CA ALA A 174 -10.83 18.37 -1.72
C ALA A 174 -11.87 19.28 -1.04
N LEU A 175 -12.65 18.76 -0.09
CA LEU A 175 -13.59 19.57 0.70
C LEU A 175 -12.88 20.57 1.61
N LEU A 176 -11.76 20.18 2.24
CA LEU A 176 -10.95 21.09 3.04
C LEU A 176 -10.32 22.19 2.17
N ALA A 177 -9.83 21.85 0.97
CA ALA A 177 -9.36 22.83 0.01
C ALA A 177 -10.47 23.83 -0.33
N ALA A 178 -11.68 23.35 -0.67
CA ALA A 178 -12.84 24.22 -0.95
C ALA A 178 -13.22 25.12 0.24
N ALA A 179 -13.15 24.60 1.47
CA ALA A 179 -13.51 25.35 2.67
C ALA A 179 -12.47 26.42 3.05
N LEU A 180 -11.19 26.15 2.80
CA LEU A 180 -10.06 26.99 3.20
C LEU A 180 -9.56 27.93 2.08
N MET A 181 -10.24 28.02 0.91
CA MET A 181 -10.00 29.05 -0.09
C MET A 181 -10.31 30.44 0.52
N PRO A 182 -9.56 31.49 0.26
CA PRO A 182 -8.37 31.65 -0.57
C PRO A 182 -7.05 31.25 0.10
N THR A 183 -7.04 30.86 1.37
CA THR A 183 -5.81 30.49 2.08
C THR A 183 -5.06 29.36 1.36
N PHE A 184 -5.80 28.46 0.68
CA PHE A 184 -5.22 27.38 -0.11
C PHE A 184 -4.52 27.88 -1.38
N GLU A 185 -5.00 28.96 -2.02
CA GLU A 185 -4.35 29.59 -3.17
C GLU A 185 -2.97 30.17 -2.79
N GLU A 186 -2.89 30.78 -1.60
CA GLU A 186 -1.65 31.42 -1.13
C GLU A 186 -0.66 30.44 -0.49
N GLN A 187 -1.17 29.42 0.19
CA GLN A 187 -0.39 28.54 1.07
C GLN A 187 -0.71 27.03 0.87
N GLY A 188 -1.26 26.66 -0.30
CA GLY A 188 -1.79 25.30 -0.53
C GLY A 188 -0.77 24.19 -0.25
N GLU A 189 0.48 24.37 -0.69
CA GLU A 189 1.55 23.41 -0.46
C GLU A 189 1.88 23.27 1.03
N ARG A 190 1.89 24.36 1.78
CA ARG A 190 2.13 24.36 3.23
C ARG A 190 1.00 23.74 4.03
N LEU A 191 -0.24 23.79 3.52
CA LEU A 191 -1.41 23.20 4.16
C LEU A 191 -1.62 21.74 3.76
N LEU A 192 -1.34 21.39 2.51
CA LEU A 192 -1.58 20.06 1.98
C LEU A 192 -0.75 18.99 2.69
N LEU A 193 0.54 19.25 2.90
CA LEU A 193 1.45 18.27 3.53
C LEU A 193 1.05 17.90 4.96
N PRO A 194 0.74 18.85 5.88
CA PRO A 194 0.21 18.48 7.20
C PRO A 194 -1.12 17.75 7.14
N LEU A 195 -2.01 18.10 6.21
CA LEU A 195 -3.28 17.40 6.04
C LEU A 195 -3.08 15.96 5.54
N VAL A 196 -2.19 15.75 4.57
CA VAL A 196 -1.81 14.41 4.10
C VAL A 196 -1.16 13.60 5.23
N PHE A 197 -0.30 14.22 6.03
CA PHE A 197 0.31 13.57 7.19
C PHE A 197 -0.73 13.10 8.21
N VAL A 198 -1.67 13.97 8.59
CA VAL A 198 -2.75 13.64 9.52
C VAL A 198 -3.66 12.56 8.93
N ALA A 199 -4.01 12.64 7.64
CA ALA A 199 -4.76 11.59 6.96
C ALA A 199 -4.00 10.26 6.94
N GLY A 200 -2.67 10.31 6.73
CA GLY A 200 -1.79 9.13 6.81
C GLY A 200 -1.81 8.47 8.19
N LEU A 201 -1.76 9.27 9.26
CA LEU A 201 -1.89 8.75 10.63
C LEU A 201 -3.28 8.14 10.87
N ALA A 202 -4.35 8.74 10.34
CA ALA A 202 -5.70 8.19 10.44
C ALA A 202 -5.83 6.85 9.69
N VAL A 203 -5.26 6.74 8.47
CA VAL A 203 -5.22 5.49 7.70
C VAL A 203 -4.37 4.45 8.42
N PHE A 204 -3.24 4.83 9.02
CA PHE A 204 -2.41 3.94 9.83
C PHE A 204 -3.18 3.41 11.05
N ALA A 205 -3.89 4.28 11.77
CA ALA A 205 -4.73 3.86 12.90
C ALA A 205 -5.85 2.90 12.45
N TYR A 206 -6.43 3.15 11.27
CA TYR A 206 -7.41 2.25 10.67
C TYR A 206 -6.79 0.90 10.28
N ALA A 207 -5.58 0.90 9.73
CA ALA A 207 -4.82 -0.33 9.45
C ALA A 207 -4.55 -1.14 10.74
N MET A 208 -4.12 -0.48 11.81
CA MET A 208 -3.92 -1.11 13.12
C MET A 208 -5.20 -1.75 13.66
N ARG A 209 -6.36 -1.12 13.43
CA ARG A 209 -7.64 -1.71 13.84
C ARG A 209 -7.94 -3.04 13.12
N TRP A 210 -7.56 -3.15 11.83
CA TRP A 210 -7.65 -4.39 11.08
C TRP A 210 -6.66 -5.44 11.59
N ASP A 211 -5.40 -5.07 11.85
CA ASP A 211 -4.39 -5.98 12.40
C ASP A 211 -4.79 -6.51 13.79
N MET A 212 -5.32 -5.65 14.67
CA MET A 212 -5.81 -6.06 15.99
C MET A 212 -7.01 -7.01 15.92
N SER A 213 -7.76 -6.98 14.83
CA SER A 213 -8.92 -7.87 14.63
C SER A 213 -8.54 -9.27 14.13
N ASP A 214 -7.27 -9.49 13.75
CA ASP A 214 -6.73 -10.76 13.25
C ASP A 214 -5.27 -10.92 13.67
N PRO A 215 -4.99 -11.07 14.98
CA PRO A 215 -3.61 -11.12 15.51
C PRO A 215 -2.80 -12.33 15.01
N THR A 216 -3.49 -13.42 14.63
CA THR A 216 -2.89 -14.64 14.09
C THR A 216 -2.65 -14.59 12.59
N ARG A 217 -3.17 -13.56 11.91
CA ARG A 217 -3.04 -13.35 10.45
C ARG A 217 -3.51 -14.50 9.58
N GLU A 218 -4.58 -15.14 10.00
CA GLU A 218 -5.16 -16.29 9.30
C GLU A 218 -6.26 -15.90 8.31
N THR A 219 -6.76 -14.68 8.40
CA THR A 219 -7.90 -14.21 7.61
C THR A 219 -7.50 -13.11 6.62
N ARG A 220 -8.41 -12.83 5.67
CA ARG A 220 -8.29 -11.70 4.73
C ARG A 220 -8.12 -10.33 5.41
N ARG A 221 -8.43 -10.22 6.72
CA ARG A 221 -8.29 -8.97 7.47
C ARG A 221 -6.82 -8.53 7.56
N SER A 222 -5.91 -9.49 7.71
CA SER A 222 -4.47 -9.22 7.67
C SER A 222 -4.02 -8.66 6.33
N ASP A 223 -4.57 -9.17 5.20
CA ASP A 223 -4.25 -8.63 3.87
C ASP A 223 -4.80 -7.21 3.69
N VAL A 224 -6.00 -6.92 4.23
CA VAL A 224 -6.55 -5.55 4.22
C VAL A 224 -5.65 -4.62 5.03
N ALA A 225 -5.22 -5.03 6.22
CA ALA A 225 -4.29 -4.27 7.04
C ALA A 225 -2.96 -4.00 6.30
N PHE A 226 -2.41 -4.99 5.61
CA PHE A 226 -1.20 -4.83 4.79
C PHE A 226 -1.34 -3.70 3.77
N TRP A 227 -2.41 -3.70 2.98
CA TRP A 227 -2.64 -2.67 1.96
C TRP A 227 -2.91 -1.28 2.55
N LEU A 228 -3.58 -1.21 3.71
CA LEU A 228 -3.78 0.05 4.42
C LEU A 228 -2.46 0.60 4.98
N HIS A 229 -1.58 -0.25 5.54
CA HIS A 229 -0.25 0.18 5.96
C HIS A 229 0.59 0.64 4.78
N LEU A 230 0.50 -0.03 3.63
CA LEU A 230 1.21 0.36 2.41
C LEU A 230 0.71 1.71 1.88
N LEU A 231 -0.58 2.03 2.02
CA LEU A 231 -1.14 3.35 1.71
C LEU A 231 -0.69 4.42 2.72
N ALA A 232 -0.77 4.11 4.03
CA ALA A 232 -0.42 5.06 5.08
C ALA A 232 1.06 5.45 5.06
N ALA A 233 1.93 4.50 4.71
CA ALA A 233 3.38 4.68 4.77
C ALA A 233 3.89 5.87 3.94
N PRO A 234 3.60 6.03 2.63
CA PRO A 234 4.02 7.21 1.87
C PRO A 234 3.31 8.49 2.33
N MET A 235 2.06 8.42 2.80
CA MET A 235 1.34 9.58 3.32
C MET A 235 1.97 10.14 4.61
N ILE A 236 2.65 9.31 5.39
CA ILE A 236 3.41 9.72 6.58
C ILE A 236 4.85 10.10 6.20
N ALA A 237 5.51 9.26 5.40
CA ALA A 237 6.93 9.43 5.06
C ALA A 237 7.17 10.70 4.23
N HIS A 238 6.38 10.93 3.17
CA HIS A 238 6.61 12.05 2.26
C HIS A 238 6.58 13.42 2.96
N PRO A 239 5.57 13.79 3.76
CA PRO A 239 5.58 15.05 4.48
C PRO A 239 6.75 15.17 5.45
N LEU A 240 7.11 14.10 6.18
CA LEU A 240 8.24 14.14 7.10
C LEU A 240 9.56 14.43 6.39
N PHE A 241 9.84 13.74 5.28
CA PHE A 241 11.07 13.95 4.52
C PHE A 241 11.08 15.27 3.75
N HIS A 242 9.90 15.78 3.35
CA HIS A 242 9.78 17.13 2.80
C HIS A 242 10.16 18.19 3.82
N TRP A 243 9.65 18.13 5.06
CA TRP A 243 10.01 19.05 6.14
C TRP A 243 11.49 18.97 6.55
N LEU A 244 12.16 17.86 6.24
CA LEU A 244 13.60 17.71 6.38
C LEU A 244 14.40 18.26 5.19
N GLY A 245 13.74 18.83 4.17
CA GLY A 245 14.38 19.46 3.00
C GLY A 245 14.82 18.46 1.90
N ILE A 246 14.55 17.17 2.07
CA ILE A 246 15.01 16.14 1.12
C ILE A 246 14.35 16.24 -0.25
N THR A 247 13.09 16.66 -0.30
CA THR A 247 12.31 16.70 -1.55
C THR A 247 12.50 17.99 -2.35
N GLU A 248 13.13 19.02 -1.75
CA GLU A 248 13.35 20.32 -2.39
C GLU A 248 14.68 20.41 -3.16
N GLY A 249 15.44 19.31 -3.24
CA GLY A 249 16.74 19.28 -3.92
C GLY A 249 17.82 20.15 -3.25
N GLN A 250 17.61 20.53 -1.99
CA GLN A 250 18.62 21.22 -1.21
C GLN A 250 19.67 20.22 -0.71
N THR A 251 20.92 20.66 -0.62
CA THR A 251 21.98 19.87 0.01
C THR A 251 21.66 19.68 1.48
N VAL A 252 21.50 18.44 1.90
CA VAL A 252 21.00 18.11 3.24
C VAL A 252 22.07 18.29 4.30
N GLY A 253 23.34 18.26 3.92
CA GLY A 253 24.48 18.30 4.81
C GLY A 253 24.55 17.14 5.81
N ALA A 254 25.63 17.03 6.56
CA ALA A 254 25.84 15.94 7.50
C ALA A 254 24.76 15.87 8.60
N ALA A 255 24.34 17.00 9.14
CA ALA A 255 23.32 17.05 10.20
C ALA A 255 21.95 16.60 9.70
N GLY A 256 21.56 17.03 8.51
CA GLY A 256 20.30 16.60 7.88
C GLY A 256 20.30 15.10 7.55
N ALA A 257 21.41 14.57 7.00
CA ALA A 257 21.55 13.15 6.73
C ALA A 257 21.42 12.30 8.00
N VAL A 258 22.01 12.72 9.12
CA VAL A 258 21.85 12.06 10.41
C VAL A 258 20.38 12.05 10.87
N LEU A 259 19.67 13.17 10.69
CA LEU A 259 18.26 13.28 11.05
C LEU A 259 17.37 12.37 10.18
N VAL A 260 17.64 12.31 8.87
CA VAL A 260 16.98 11.38 7.94
C VAL A 260 17.19 9.94 8.36
N LEU A 261 18.42 9.55 8.71
CA LEU A 261 18.72 8.21 9.21
C LEU A 261 18.01 7.92 10.53
N ALA A 262 17.93 8.90 11.44
CA ALA A 262 17.20 8.75 12.71
C ALA A 262 15.69 8.49 12.46
N VAL A 263 15.06 9.23 11.55
CA VAL A 263 13.67 9.01 11.14
C VAL A 263 13.50 7.63 10.50
N TYR A 264 14.44 7.20 9.67
CA TYR A 264 14.41 5.88 9.06
C TYR A 264 14.52 4.74 10.10
N VAL A 265 15.40 4.90 11.07
CA VAL A 265 15.53 3.96 12.19
C VAL A 265 14.22 3.91 13.00
N LEU A 266 13.59 5.07 13.26
CA LEU A 266 12.29 5.13 13.91
C LEU A 266 11.22 4.36 13.13
N PHE A 267 11.16 4.55 11.81
CA PHE A 267 10.26 3.77 10.94
C PHE A 267 10.56 2.28 10.99
N GLY A 268 11.85 1.91 11.06
CA GLY A 268 12.29 0.53 11.25
C GLY A 268 11.80 -0.06 12.56
N LEU A 269 11.89 0.69 13.66
CA LEU A 269 11.40 0.25 14.96
C LEU A 269 9.86 0.09 14.97
N VAL A 270 9.14 1.03 14.36
CA VAL A 270 7.68 0.92 14.19
C VAL A 270 7.33 -0.28 13.31
N ALA A 271 8.01 -0.44 12.16
CA ALA A 271 7.81 -1.57 11.25
C ALA A 271 8.04 -2.93 11.93
N LEU A 272 9.11 -3.03 12.74
CA LEU A 272 9.40 -4.22 13.56
C LEU A 272 8.32 -4.47 14.62
N ALA A 273 7.84 -3.41 15.29
CA ALA A 273 6.80 -3.54 16.32
C ALA A 273 5.49 -4.07 15.73
N ILE A 274 5.02 -3.45 14.66
CA ILE A 274 3.75 -3.84 14.00
C ILE A 274 3.92 -5.03 13.04
N ASP A 275 5.16 -5.44 12.77
CA ASP A 275 5.49 -6.51 11.83
C ASP A 275 5.02 -6.23 10.40
N ARG A 276 5.29 -4.99 9.93
CA ARG A 276 4.92 -4.50 8.59
C ARG A 276 6.05 -3.68 7.98
N ARG A 277 6.65 -4.18 6.89
CA ARG A 277 7.81 -3.56 6.22
C ARG A 277 7.46 -2.34 5.38
N ALA A 278 6.17 -2.03 5.19
CA ALA A 278 5.68 -0.95 4.31
C ALA A 278 6.30 0.42 4.61
N LEU A 279 6.48 0.78 5.90
CA LEU A 279 7.14 2.04 6.30
C LEU A 279 8.59 2.12 5.83
N LEU A 280 9.33 1.02 5.94
CA LEU A 280 10.73 0.95 5.49
C LEU A 280 10.83 1.10 3.96
N VAL A 281 9.96 0.42 3.22
CA VAL A 281 9.94 0.51 1.76
C VAL A 281 9.63 1.95 1.30
N SER A 282 8.65 2.60 1.92
CA SER A 282 8.26 3.97 1.56
C SER A 282 9.33 5.01 1.92
N ALA A 283 10.07 4.81 3.00
CA ALA A 283 11.14 5.71 3.41
C ALA A 283 12.47 5.47 2.68
N LEU A 284 12.63 4.31 2.05
CA LEU A 284 13.91 3.86 1.47
C LEU A 284 14.47 4.84 0.43
N ALA A 285 13.63 5.34 -0.48
CA ALA A 285 14.05 6.27 -1.53
C ALA A 285 14.67 7.55 -0.94
N TYR A 286 14.08 8.10 0.11
CA TYR A 286 14.57 9.31 0.78
C TYR A 286 15.92 9.09 1.46
N VAL A 287 16.12 7.93 2.09
CA VAL A 287 17.40 7.59 2.73
C VAL A 287 18.49 7.34 1.71
N LEU A 288 18.17 6.66 0.60
CA LEU A 288 19.12 6.47 -0.51
C LEU A 288 19.57 7.82 -1.07
N PHE A 289 18.63 8.76 -1.28
CA PHE A 289 18.94 10.09 -1.76
C PHE A 289 19.81 10.86 -0.77
N ALA A 290 19.44 10.91 0.51
CA ALA A 290 20.19 11.63 1.55
C ALA A 290 21.61 11.11 1.75
N LEU A 291 21.83 9.80 1.67
CA LEU A 291 23.17 9.21 1.77
C LEU A 291 23.99 9.47 0.51
N ALA A 292 23.39 9.41 -0.67
CA ALA A 292 24.10 9.71 -1.92
C ALA A 292 24.54 11.17 -1.94
N ASP A 293 23.70 12.10 -1.48
CA ASP A 293 24.02 13.53 -1.35
C ASP A 293 25.15 13.75 -0.35
N LEU A 294 25.07 13.11 0.82
CA LEU A 294 26.12 13.17 1.85
C LEU A 294 27.48 12.71 1.31
N PHE A 295 27.54 11.57 0.62
CA PHE A 295 28.80 11.10 0.06
C PHE A 295 29.34 12.02 -1.04
N SER A 296 28.46 12.66 -1.81
CA SER A 296 28.86 13.68 -2.80
C SER A 296 29.47 14.91 -2.13
N GLU A 297 28.92 15.38 -1.01
CA GLU A 297 29.44 16.51 -0.23
C GLU A 297 30.87 16.25 0.27
N TYR A 298 31.18 15.01 0.66
CA TYR A 298 32.53 14.62 1.10
C TYR A 298 33.47 14.23 -0.06
N GLY A 299 33.16 14.59 -1.30
CA GLY A 299 34.02 14.39 -2.46
C GLY A 299 34.03 12.96 -3.03
N MET A 300 33.14 12.10 -2.58
CA MET A 300 33.02 10.71 -3.07
C MET A 300 32.00 10.59 -4.22
N VAL A 301 32.02 11.54 -5.16
CA VAL A 301 31.00 11.67 -6.21
C VAL A 301 30.88 10.43 -7.08
N GLU A 302 32.00 9.80 -7.46
CA GLU A 302 32.01 8.60 -8.30
C GLU A 302 31.54 7.33 -7.56
N LEU A 303 31.68 7.30 -6.23
CA LEU A 303 31.38 6.14 -5.39
C LEU A 303 30.09 6.31 -4.56
N ASN A 304 29.45 7.48 -4.58
CA ASN A 304 28.29 7.79 -3.74
C ASN A 304 27.15 6.76 -3.87
N VAL A 305 26.77 6.41 -5.09
CA VAL A 305 25.72 5.43 -5.37
C VAL A 305 26.14 4.03 -4.92
N ALA A 306 27.38 3.64 -5.18
CA ALA A 306 27.89 2.32 -4.80
C ALA A 306 27.98 2.14 -3.29
N LEU A 307 28.50 3.15 -2.57
CA LEU A 307 28.59 3.13 -1.09
C LEU A 307 27.22 3.16 -0.44
N THR A 308 26.31 4.00 -0.95
CA THR A 308 24.92 4.05 -0.49
C THR A 308 24.24 2.68 -0.67
N ALA A 309 24.35 2.09 -1.86
CA ALA A 309 23.78 0.79 -2.14
C ALA A 309 24.38 -0.32 -1.26
N LEU A 310 25.71 -0.28 -1.02
CA LEU A 310 26.38 -1.23 -0.14
C LEU A 310 25.89 -1.14 1.30
N ILE A 311 25.81 0.07 1.86
CA ILE A 311 25.40 0.28 3.26
C ILE A 311 23.92 -0.09 3.44
N ILE A 312 23.04 0.47 2.61
CA ILE A 312 21.61 0.22 2.75
C ILE A 312 21.26 -1.22 2.38
N GLY A 313 21.85 -1.75 1.30
CA GLY A 313 21.63 -3.12 0.87
C GLY A 313 22.05 -4.14 1.94
N SER A 314 23.24 -3.96 2.53
CA SER A 314 23.70 -4.84 3.61
C SER A 314 22.85 -4.70 4.88
N ALA A 315 22.42 -3.48 5.24
CA ALA A 315 21.54 -3.25 6.37
C ALA A 315 20.16 -3.91 6.17
N LEU A 316 19.56 -3.76 4.99
CA LEU A 316 18.28 -4.39 4.67
C LEU A 316 18.36 -5.92 4.61
N LEU A 317 19.43 -6.48 4.04
CA LEU A 317 19.65 -7.92 4.03
C LEU A 317 19.82 -8.47 5.46
N THR A 318 20.61 -7.78 6.29
CA THR A 318 20.81 -8.14 7.70
C THR A 318 19.48 -8.06 8.46
N LEU A 319 18.74 -6.96 8.29
CA LEU A 319 17.43 -6.80 8.91
C LEU A 319 16.45 -7.87 8.44
N SER A 320 16.45 -8.23 7.16
CA SER A 320 15.59 -9.29 6.61
C SER A 320 15.95 -10.66 7.18
N ALA A 321 17.26 -10.99 7.26
CA ALA A 321 17.75 -12.27 7.79
C ALA A 321 17.47 -12.43 9.29
N PHE A 322 17.55 -11.34 10.05
CA PHE A 322 17.39 -11.32 11.50
C PHE A 322 16.09 -10.65 11.96
N TRP A 323 15.09 -10.55 11.08
CA TRP A 323 13.81 -9.86 11.37
C TRP A 323 13.17 -10.37 12.67
N THR A 324 12.91 -11.67 12.73
CA THR A 324 12.21 -12.29 13.87
C THR A 324 12.95 -12.12 15.21
N PRO A 325 14.27 -12.39 15.35
CA PRO A 325 14.96 -12.16 16.61
C PRO A 325 15.05 -10.69 17.00
N ILE A 326 15.26 -9.77 16.03
CA ILE A 326 15.29 -8.32 16.31
C ILE A 326 13.90 -7.86 16.77
N ARG A 327 12.83 -8.28 16.07
CA ARG A 327 11.45 -7.97 16.44
C ARG A 327 11.14 -8.43 17.86
N LYS A 328 11.47 -9.67 18.22
CA LYS A 328 11.28 -10.17 19.59
C LYS A 328 11.96 -9.27 20.63
N GLY A 329 13.17 -8.81 20.35
CA GLY A 329 13.91 -7.89 21.22
C GLY A 329 13.24 -6.52 21.34
N VAL A 330 12.72 -5.97 20.24
CA VAL A 330 12.01 -4.68 20.23
C VAL A 330 10.68 -4.79 20.98
N VAL A 331 9.86 -5.77 20.67
CA VAL A 331 8.53 -5.96 21.28
C VAL A 331 8.65 -6.25 22.78
N ALA A 332 9.69 -6.98 23.22
CA ALA A 332 9.92 -7.26 24.64
C ALA A 332 10.15 -6.00 25.49
N LYS A 333 10.66 -4.90 24.88
CA LYS A 333 10.90 -3.63 25.57
C LYS A 333 9.67 -2.70 25.61
N LEU A 334 8.60 -3.03 24.89
CA LEU A 334 7.40 -2.21 24.84
C LEU A 334 6.50 -2.42 26.09
N PRO A 335 5.75 -1.39 26.52
CA PRO A 335 4.77 -1.50 27.60
C PRO A 335 3.72 -2.59 27.30
N GLY A 336 3.24 -3.28 28.35
CA GLY A 336 2.30 -4.39 28.21
C GLY A 336 1.03 -4.06 27.45
N GLN A 337 0.49 -2.84 27.64
CA GLN A 337 -0.69 -2.36 26.92
C GLN A 337 -0.46 -2.27 25.39
N VAL A 338 0.70 -1.75 24.97
CA VAL A 338 1.08 -1.66 23.55
C VAL A 338 1.31 -3.04 22.98
N ARG A 339 2.00 -3.92 23.75
CA ARG A 339 2.29 -5.30 23.34
C ARG A 339 1.03 -6.10 23.04
N GLY A 340 -0.04 -5.91 23.81
CA GLY A 340 -1.35 -6.56 23.58
C GLY A 340 -2.08 -6.11 22.31
N MET A 341 -1.66 -5.00 21.70
CA MET A 341 -2.23 -4.48 20.45
C MET A 341 -1.46 -4.94 19.20
N LEU A 342 -0.32 -5.59 19.40
CA LEU A 342 0.56 -6.01 18.31
C LEU A 342 0.26 -7.45 17.88
N PRO A 343 0.52 -7.79 16.60
CA PRO A 343 0.42 -9.16 16.12
C PRO A 343 1.33 -10.10 16.91
N ILE A 344 0.86 -11.32 17.13
CA ILE A 344 1.58 -12.32 17.92
C ILE A 344 2.84 -12.75 17.17
N SER A 345 4.02 -12.53 17.77
CA SER A 345 5.29 -12.98 17.21
C SER A 345 5.51 -14.47 17.50
N GLY A 346 5.42 -15.30 16.46
CA GLY A 346 5.85 -16.70 16.55
C GLY A 346 4.88 -17.62 17.27
N ALA A 347 3.59 -17.41 17.11
CA ALA A 347 2.58 -18.36 17.53
C ALA A 347 2.33 -19.37 16.42
N ILE A 348 3.09 -20.41 16.34
CA ILE A 348 2.67 -21.80 16.08
C ILE A 348 3.96 -22.63 16.19
N GLY A 349 4.32 -22.91 17.41
CA GLY A 349 5.45 -23.80 17.73
C GLY A 349 5.43 -24.25 19.17
N ALA A 350 4.39 -23.90 19.93
CA ALA A 350 4.25 -24.24 21.34
C ALA A 350 2.83 -24.71 21.65
N ALA A 351 2.35 -25.68 20.90
CA ALA A 351 1.31 -26.62 21.34
C ALA A 351 1.85 -28.01 21.02
N ALA A 352 2.74 -28.49 21.88
CA ALA A 352 3.08 -29.90 22.01
C ALA A 352 2.21 -30.48 23.10
#